data_08312d9caa74de7d364f0ea6c036f41f
#
_entry.id   08312d9caa74de7d364f0ea6c036f41f
#
_cell.length_a   1.000
_cell.length_b   1.000
_cell.length_c   1.000
_cell.angle_alpha   90.00
_cell.angle_beta   90.00
_cell.angle_gamma   90.00
#
_symmetry.space_group_name_H-M   'P 1'
#
loop_
_entity.id
_entity.type
_entity.pdbx_description
1 polymer ?
#
loop_
_entity_poly.entity_id
_entity_poly.type
_entity_poly.pdbx_seq_one_letter_code
_entity_poly.pdbx_strand_id
1 'polypeptide(L)'
;MVEITYHRKYNRLTAQGHAYSGEEGHDLICAAVSALMLTMAGNVNALSRQGSVREPGVHLGKGDAEVRCKPIRKMGNIVTLMFDTVGTGFQLLADQYPEHISYTVIQ
;
A
#
# COMPACT_ATOMS: atom_id res chain seq x y z
N MET A 1 -8.80 -13.36 3.66
CA MET A 1 -8.26 -12.68 2.46
C MET A 1 -7.86 -11.26 2.80
N VAL A 2 -6.73 -10.82 2.32
CA VAL A 2 -6.32 -9.41 2.41
C VAL A 2 -6.79 -8.70 1.15
N GLU A 3 -7.52 -7.61 1.33
CA GLU A 3 -8.02 -6.81 0.22
C GLU A 3 -7.22 -5.52 0.14
N ILE A 4 -6.47 -5.37 -0.94
CA ILE A 4 -5.66 -4.18 -1.20
C ILE A 4 -6.40 -3.33 -2.22
N THR A 5 -6.61 -2.07 -1.89
CA THR A 5 -7.22 -1.11 -2.80
C THR A 5 -6.30 0.08 -2.99
N TYR A 6 -6.03 0.41 -4.26
CA TYR A 6 -5.25 1.57 -4.61
C TYR A 6 -6.16 2.60 -5.26
N HIS A 7 -6.43 3.69 -4.54
CA HIS A 7 -7.17 4.84 -5.04
C HIS A 7 -6.16 5.78 -5.70
N ARG A 8 -5.90 5.54 -6.97
CA ARG A 8 -4.80 6.18 -7.69
C ARG A 8 -4.94 7.70 -7.77
N LYS A 9 -6.14 8.19 -8.00
CA LYS A 9 -6.42 9.62 -8.06
C LYS A 9 -6.05 10.35 -6.77
N TYR A 10 -6.15 9.65 -5.64
CA TYR A 10 -5.93 10.25 -4.31
C TYR A 10 -4.61 9.85 -3.68
N ASN A 11 -3.76 9.09 -4.37
CA ASN A 11 -2.51 8.57 -3.82
C ASN A 11 -2.75 7.90 -2.46
N ARG A 12 -3.62 6.92 -2.46
CA ARG A 12 -4.07 6.24 -1.25
C ARG A 12 -4.08 4.74 -1.45
N LEU A 13 -3.38 4.04 -0.57
CA LEU A 13 -3.38 2.58 -0.50
C LEU A 13 -4.03 2.13 0.79
N THR A 14 -4.93 1.17 0.69
CA THR A 14 -5.54 0.55 1.87
C THR A 14 -5.35 -0.96 1.80
N ALA A 15 -5.20 -1.57 2.97
CA ALA A 15 -5.14 -3.02 3.12
C ALA A 15 -6.10 -3.39 4.24
N GLN A 16 -7.00 -4.32 3.97
CA GLN A 16 -7.99 -4.77 4.95
C GLN A 16 -8.07 -6.29 4.97
N GLY A 17 -8.29 -6.85 6.14
CA GLY A 17 -8.48 -8.27 6.34
C GLY A 17 -7.21 -8.98 6.77
N HIS A 18 -7.34 -10.28 6.92
CA HIS A 18 -6.25 -11.15 7.32
C HIS A 18 -6.03 -12.22 6.26
N ALA A 19 -4.78 -12.45 5.92
CA ALA A 19 -4.41 -13.48 4.96
C ALA A 19 -4.27 -14.84 5.60
N TYR A 20 -4.88 -15.06 6.78
CA TYR A 20 -4.55 -16.28 7.47
C TYR A 20 -5.74 -17.05 7.97
N SER A 21 -5.47 -18.28 8.29
CA SER A 21 -6.33 -19.18 9.05
C SER A 21 -5.48 -20.10 9.93
N GLY A 22 -4.31 -19.65 10.34
CA GLY A 22 -3.36 -20.44 11.12
C GLY A 22 -2.55 -21.42 10.30
N GLU A 23 -2.66 -21.37 8.97
CA GLU A 23 -1.92 -22.27 8.10
C GLU A 23 -0.53 -21.73 7.78
N GLU A 24 0.39 -22.65 7.49
CA GLU A 24 1.73 -22.31 7.06
C GLU A 24 1.69 -21.54 5.75
N GLY A 25 2.50 -20.49 5.63
CA GLY A 25 2.56 -19.64 4.45
C GLY A 25 1.73 -18.36 4.56
N HIS A 26 0.75 -18.29 5.44
CA HIS A 26 -0.03 -17.07 5.65
C HIS A 26 0.79 -15.98 6.30
N ASP A 27 1.69 -16.35 7.22
CA ASP A 27 2.60 -15.40 7.84
C ASP A 27 3.52 -14.79 6.80
N LEU A 28 3.93 -15.56 5.80
CA LEU A 28 4.79 -15.08 4.73
C LEU A 28 4.04 -14.06 3.86
N ILE A 29 2.77 -14.32 3.54
CA ILE A 29 1.94 -13.40 2.77
C ILE A 29 1.70 -12.12 3.56
N CYS A 30 1.36 -12.23 4.84
CA CYS A 30 1.19 -11.07 5.72
C CYS A 30 2.48 -10.26 5.82
N ALA A 31 3.63 -10.93 5.90
CA ALA A 31 4.91 -10.25 5.93
C ALA A 31 5.18 -9.51 4.63
N ALA A 32 4.85 -10.09 3.48
CA ALA A 32 5.02 -9.45 2.18
C ALA A 32 4.13 -8.22 2.04
N VAL A 33 2.86 -8.33 2.41
CA VAL A 33 1.92 -7.20 2.41
C VAL A 33 2.44 -6.09 3.34
N SER A 34 2.86 -6.47 4.54
CA SER A 34 3.39 -5.51 5.51
C SER A 34 4.65 -4.81 4.99
N ALA A 35 5.54 -5.53 4.34
CA ALA A 35 6.75 -4.94 3.78
C ALA A 35 6.43 -3.89 2.72
N LEU A 36 5.47 -4.15 1.84
CA LEU A 36 5.06 -3.19 0.82
C LEU A 36 4.37 -1.97 1.44
N MET A 37 3.49 -2.17 2.41
CA MET A 37 2.83 -1.05 3.10
C MET A 37 3.84 -0.21 3.88
N LEU A 38 4.77 -0.85 4.60
CA LEU A 38 5.82 -0.15 5.34
C LEU A 38 6.73 0.64 4.41
N THR A 39 7.05 0.09 3.24
CA THR A 39 7.86 0.78 2.24
C THR A 39 7.18 2.08 1.81
N MET A 40 5.90 2.01 1.48
CA MET A 40 5.18 3.21 1.06
C MET A 40 5.00 4.20 2.22
N ALA A 41 4.73 3.70 3.42
CA ALA A 41 4.64 4.53 4.62
C ALA A 41 5.95 5.28 4.87
N GLY A 42 7.08 4.59 4.76
CA GLY A 42 8.39 5.20 4.90
C GLY A 42 8.64 6.28 3.86
N ASN A 43 8.22 6.03 2.61
CA ASN A 43 8.33 7.02 1.54
C ASN A 43 7.48 8.26 1.83
N VAL A 44 6.23 8.07 2.24
CA VAL A 44 5.34 9.20 2.57
C VAL A 44 5.93 10.02 3.71
N ASN A 45 6.44 9.37 4.74
CA ASN A 45 7.06 10.08 5.87
C ASN A 45 8.29 10.88 5.42
N ALA A 46 9.14 10.29 4.58
CA ALA A 46 10.33 10.96 4.06
C ALA A 46 9.95 12.17 3.19
N LEU A 47 8.98 12.00 2.30
CA LEU A 47 8.48 13.07 1.44
C LEU A 47 7.85 14.19 2.26
N SER A 48 7.15 13.86 3.32
CA SER A 48 6.56 14.85 4.22
C SER A 48 7.64 15.69 4.91
N ARG A 49 8.70 15.05 5.40
CA ARG A 49 9.82 15.77 6.02
C ARG A 49 10.53 16.70 5.03
N GLN A 50 10.52 16.34 3.75
CA GLN A 50 11.11 17.16 2.69
C GLN A 50 10.21 18.28 2.19
N GLY A 51 8.98 18.35 2.68
CA GLY A 51 8.00 19.32 2.19
C GLY A 51 7.42 18.98 0.82
N SER A 52 7.59 17.74 0.36
CA SER A 52 7.17 17.31 -0.98
C SER A 52 5.73 16.84 -1.06
N VAL A 53 5.13 16.53 0.08
CA VAL A 53 3.72 16.15 0.17
C VAL A 53 3.05 16.86 1.33
N ARG A 54 1.71 16.94 1.24
CA ARG A 54 0.85 17.49 2.29
C ARG A 54 -0.08 16.39 2.79
N GLU A 55 -0.65 16.62 3.96
CA GLU A 55 -1.67 15.75 4.56
C GLU A 55 -1.25 14.29 4.52
N PRO A 56 -0.04 13.96 5.02
CA PRO A 56 0.35 12.57 5.10
C PRO A 56 -0.54 11.83 6.08
N GLY A 57 -0.98 10.64 5.69
CA GLY A 57 -1.75 9.78 6.58
C GLY A 57 -1.15 8.40 6.54
N VAL A 58 -0.70 7.91 7.68
CA VAL A 58 -0.16 6.56 7.83
C VAL A 58 -0.83 5.90 9.02
N HIS A 59 -1.54 4.83 8.75
CA HIS A 59 -2.12 3.97 9.78
C HIS A 59 -1.74 2.53 9.47
N LEU A 60 -1.04 1.89 10.37
CA LEU A 60 -0.58 0.52 10.20
C LEU A 60 -1.10 -0.30 11.37
N GLY A 61 -2.35 -0.71 11.25
CA GLY A 61 -3.01 -1.54 12.25
C GLY A 61 -3.02 -3.01 11.84
N LYS A 62 -3.35 -3.85 12.80
CA LYS A 62 -3.48 -5.28 12.55
C LYS A 62 -4.80 -5.52 11.81
N GLY A 63 -4.69 -5.99 10.56
CA GLY A 63 -5.87 -6.23 9.73
C GLY A 63 -6.47 -4.99 9.09
N ASP A 64 -5.84 -3.83 9.28
CA ASP A 64 -6.33 -2.56 8.72
C ASP A 64 -5.16 -1.59 8.59
N ALA A 65 -4.85 -1.20 7.38
CA ALA A 65 -3.74 -0.28 7.12
C ALA A 65 -4.10 0.70 6.01
N GLU A 66 -3.58 1.90 6.13
CA GLU A 66 -3.78 2.94 5.13
C GLU A 66 -2.53 3.81 5.03
N VAL A 67 -2.14 4.11 3.81
CA VAL A 67 -1.07 5.08 3.52
C VAL A 67 -1.58 6.02 2.44
N ARG A 68 -1.54 7.33 2.71
CA ARG A 68 -2.00 8.34 1.77
C ARG A 68 -1.22 9.63 1.92
N CYS A 69 -1.24 10.43 0.87
CA CYS A 69 -0.70 11.79 0.91
C CYS A 69 -1.21 12.59 -0.28
N LYS A 70 -1.01 13.91 -0.22
CA LYS A 70 -1.27 14.83 -1.32
C LYS A 70 0.07 15.42 -1.77
N PRO A 71 0.53 15.15 -2.98
CA PRO A 71 1.78 15.75 -3.45
C PRO A 71 1.60 17.25 -3.66
N ILE A 72 2.68 18.01 -3.42
CA ILE A 72 2.72 19.39 -3.90
C ILE A 72 2.74 19.36 -5.44
N ARG A 73 2.36 20.48 -6.07
CA ARG A 73 2.09 20.53 -7.51
C ARG A 73 3.17 19.87 -8.39
N LYS A 74 4.44 20.15 -8.13
CA LYS A 74 5.54 19.65 -8.98
C LYS A 74 5.92 18.19 -8.68
N MET A 75 5.38 17.60 -7.61
CA MET A 75 5.72 16.25 -7.19
C MET A 75 4.70 15.20 -7.59
N GLY A 76 3.61 15.61 -8.25
CA GLY A 76 2.49 14.71 -8.54
C GLY A 76 2.90 13.46 -9.29
N ASN A 77 3.64 13.59 -10.38
CA ASN A 77 4.05 12.43 -11.18
C ASN A 77 5.02 11.53 -10.42
N ILE A 78 5.93 12.10 -9.66
CA ILE A 78 6.91 11.33 -8.87
C ILE A 78 6.20 10.52 -7.80
N VAL A 79 5.30 11.15 -7.05
CA VAL A 79 4.56 10.48 -5.98
C VAL A 79 3.67 9.39 -6.56
N THR A 80 2.95 9.66 -7.65
CA THR A 80 2.12 8.65 -8.30
C THR A 80 2.96 7.47 -8.78
N LEU A 81 4.14 7.72 -9.33
CA LEU A 81 5.04 6.64 -9.74
C LEU A 81 5.46 5.77 -8.54
N MET A 82 5.70 6.38 -7.40
CA MET A 82 6.06 5.63 -6.19
C MET A 82 4.91 4.72 -5.73
N PHE A 83 3.68 5.23 -5.71
CA PHE A 83 2.50 4.42 -5.40
C PHE A 83 2.28 3.34 -6.46
N ASP A 84 2.42 3.66 -7.74
CA ASP A 84 2.27 2.68 -8.82
C ASP A 84 3.29 1.55 -8.68
N THR A 85 4.52 1.87 -8.28
CA THR A 85 5.59 0.88 -8.10
C THR A 85 5.24 -0.11 -6.99
N VAL A 86 4.79 0.40 -5.85
CA VAL A 86 4.34 -0.47 -4.75
C VAL A 86 3.11 -1.26 -5.17
N GLY A 87 2.20 -0.63 -5.91
CA GLY A 87 1.02 -1.29 -6.47
C GLY A 87 1.39 -2.47 -7.37
N THR A 88 2.45 -2.36 -8.16
CA THR A 88 2.95 -3.48 -8.97
C THR A 88 3.31 -4.67 -8.08
N GLY A 89 3.94 -4.42 -6.93
CA GLY A 89 4.24 -5.48 -5.98
C GLY A 89 2.98 -6.19 -5.47
N PHE A 90 1.94 -5.43 -5.15
CA PHE A 90 0.67 -6.02 -4.74
C PHE A 90 0.00 -6.81 -5.87
N GLN A 91 0.06 -6.31 -7.10
CA GLN A 91 -0.49 -7.03 -8.24
C GLN A 91 0.20 -8.38 -8.42
N LEU A 92 1.52 -8.40 -8.33
CA LEU A 92 2.28 -9.64 -8.47
C LEU A 92 1.95 -10.64 -7.35
N LEU A 93 1.77 -10.15 -6.12
CA LEU A 93 1.34 -11.01 -5.02
C LEU A 93 -0.05 -11.57 -5.25
N ALA A 94 -0.98 -10.74 -5.71
CA ALA A 94 -2.34 -11.19 -6.01
C ALA A 94 -2.37 -12.21 -7.14
N ASP A 95 -1.51 -12.04 -8.13
CA ASP A 95 -1.38 -13.00 -9.25
C ASP A 95 -0.88 -14.37 -8.77
N GLN A 96 0.06 -14.37 -7.82
CA GLN A 96 0.63 -15.61 -7.29
C GLN A 96 -0.22 -16.25 -6.20
N TYR A 97 -0.94 -15.46 -5.43
CA TYR A 97 -1.70 -15.93 -4.28
C TYR A 97 -3.15 -15.42 -4.33
N PRO A 98 -3.89 -15.72 -5.41
CA PRO A 98 -5.23 -15.12 -5.61
C PRO A 98 -6.26 -15.53 -4.55
N GLU A 99 -6.00 -16.61 -3.83
CA GLU A 99 -6.89 -17.07 -2.75
C GLU A 99 -6.67 -16.30 -1.45
N HIS A 100 -5.57 -15.56 -1.34
CA HIS A 100 -5.18 -14.89 -0.11
C HIS A 100 -5.13 -13.37 -0.22
N ILE A 101 -4.92 -12.85 -1.43
CA ILE A 101 -4.78 -11.42 -1.67
C ILE A 101 -5.59 -11.02 -2.89
N SER A 102 -6.36 -9.95 -2.76
CA SER A 102 -6.96 -9.28 -3.92
C SER A 102 -6.37 -7.87 -4.05
N TYR A 103 -6.22 -7.41 -5.28
CA TYR A 103 -5.69 -6.07 -5.56
C TYR A 103 -6.58 -5.39 -6.59
N THR A 104 -7.09 -4.23 -6.23
CA THR A 104 -7.99 -3.44 -7.06
C THR A 104 -7.44 -2.02 -7.19
N VAL A 105 -7.40 -1.51 -8.41
CA VAL A 105 -7.04 -0.11 -8.68
C VAL A 105 -8.31 0.64 -9.03
N ILE A 106 -8.56 1.73 -8.32
CA ILE A 106 -9.64 2.66 -8.62
C ILE A 106 -8.99 3.93 -9.18
N GLN A 107 -9.34 4.28 -10.41
CA GLN A 107 -8.76 5.44 -11.10
C GLN A 107 -9.37 6.80 -10.65
#